data_9f312490118b57c97d65d2fde141fafa
#
_entry.id   9f312490118b57c97d65d2fde141fafa
#
_cell.length_a   1.000
_cell.length_b   1.000
_cell.length_c   1.000
_cell.angle_alpha   90.00
_cell.angle_beta   90.00
_cell.angle_gamma   90.00
#
_symmetry.space_group_name_H-M   'P 1'
#
loop_
_entity.id
_entity.type
_entity.pdbx_description
1 polymer ?
#
loop_
_entity_poly.entity_id
_entity_poly.type
_entity_poly.pdbx_seq_one_letter_code
_entity_poly.pdbx_strand_id
1 'polypeptide(L)'
;ILPETETAESLLLAEVITPGGHWSSYPPHRHDDSPECPVNNEEIYYFRIGVAGTSEYSADGFGMHRTYTPDGSIDVNVVIHDGDVFCVPRGYHGPCIAAPGYPMYYLNVLAGPGGERSMAFCDDPTHHWVRETWAGMAPDPRCPMTTKDGRTQ
;
A
#
# COMPACT_ATOMS: atom_id res chain seq x y z
N ILE A 1 3.58 -6.74 9.90
CA ILE A 1 4.58 -5.76 10.35
C ILE A 1 3.99 -4.38 10.14
N LEU A 2 4.11 -3.52 11.11
CA LEU A 2 3.73 -2.11 11.01
C LEU A 2 4.96 -1.25 11.33
N PRO A 3 5.09 -0.06 10.71
CA PRO A 3 6.26 0.79 10.87
C PRO A 3 6.60 1.13 12.34
N GLU A 4 5.59 1.25 13.17
CA GLU A 4 5.74 1.61 14.59
C GLU A 4 6.32 0.45 15.46
N THR A 5 6.31 -0.78 14.93
CA THR A 5 6.79 -1.95 15.67
C THR A 5 8.24 -2.30 15.37
N GLU A 6 8.88 -1.59 14.46
CA GLU A 6 10.25 -1.82 14.04
C GLU A 6 11.23 -0.87 14.72
N THR A 7 12.47 -1.36 14.87
CA THR A 7 13.57 -0.58 15.43
C THR A 7 14.59 -0.11 14.39
N ALA A 8 14.24 -0.21 13.11
CA ALA A 8 15.09 0.24 12.01
C ALA A 8 15.32 1.76 12.07
N GLU A 9 16.50 2.21 11.71
CA GLU A 9 16.89 3.62 11.75
C GLU A 9 16.19 4.44 10.67
N SER A 10 16.10 3.92 9.44
CA SER A 10 15.52 4.63 8.28
C SER A 10 14.43 3.85 7.56
N LEU A 11 14.43 2.53 7.70
CA LEU A 11 13.51 1.65 6.98
C LEU A 11 12.13 1.66 7.62
N LEU A 12 11.10 1.73 6.79
CA LEU A 12 9.70 1.55 7.14
C LEU A 12 9.14 0.37 6.36
N LEU A 13 8.48 -0.56 7.06
CA LEU A 13 7.86 -1.73 6.45
C LEU A 13 6.39 -1.78 6.85
N ALA A 14 5.52 -2.08 5.89
CA ALA A 14 4.12 -2.35 6.14
C ALA A 14 3.64 -3.53 5.29
N GLU A 15 2.89 -4.42 5.89
CA GLU A 15 2.25 -5.54 5.19
C GLU A 15 0.77 -5.27 5.05
N VAL A 16 0.25 -5.48 3.84
CA VAL A 16 -1.16 -5.26 3.53
C VAL A 16 -1.73 -6.48 2.83
N ILE A 17 -2.94 -6.89 3.24
CA ILE A 17 -3.73 -7.89 2.54
C ILE A 17 -5.00 -7.24 2.03
N THR A 18 -5.19 -7.28 0.71
CA THR A 18 -6.40 -6.83 0.04
C THR A 18 -7.22 -8.07 -0.33
N PRO A 19 -8.39 -8.27 0.27
CA PRO A 19 -9.26 -9.39 -0.12
C PRO A 19 -9.66 -9.31 -1.58
N GLY A 20 -9.90 -10.47 -2.22
CA GLY A 20 -10.33 -10.51 -3.62
C GLY A 20 -11.59 -9.67 -3.88
N GLY A 21 -11.55 -8.84 -4.91
CA GLY A 21 -12.60 -7.89 -5.27
C GLY A 21 -12.61 -6.59 -4.47
N HIS A 22 -11.61 -6.35 -3.61
CA HIS A 22 -11.51 -5.15 -2.77
C HIS A 22 -10.36 -4.23 -3.20
N TRP A 23 -10.35 -3.06 -2.60
CA TRP A 23 -9.38 -1.99 -2.84
C TRP A 23 -8.58 -1.72 -1.57
N SER A 24 -7.32 -1.32 -1.76
CA SER A 24 -6.43 -0.82 -0.70
C SER A 24 -5.55 0.31 -1.22
N SER A 25 -4.70 0.90 -0.39
CA SER A 25 -3.94 2.13 -0.74
C SER A 25 -4.84 3.22 -1.32
N TYR A 26 -6.00 3.42 -0.72
CA TYR A 26 -6.99 4.41 -1.15
C TYR A 26 -7.46 5.23 0.06
N PRO A 27 -7.62 6.54 -0.02
CA PRO A 27 -7.43 7.42 -1.19
C PRO A 27 -6.02 7.39 -1.75
N PRO A 28 -5.84 7.75 -3.06
CA PRO A 28 -4.50 7.95 -3.60
C PRO A 28 -3.74 8.97 -2.79
N HIS A 29 -2.49 8.70 -2.51
CA HIS A 29 -1.65 9.56 -1.66
C HIS A 29 -0.22 9.60 -2.18
N ARG A 30 0.56 10.55 -1.71
CA ARG A 30 1.98 10.69 -2.03
C ARG A 30 2.79 11.08 -0.81
N HIS A 31 4.06 10.79 -0.86
CA HIS A 31 5.09 11.20 0.09
C HIS A 31 6.41 11.41 -0.66
N ASP A 32 6.32 12.18 -1.73
CA ASP A 32 7.42 12.58 -2.60
C ASP A 32 7.97 13.96 -2.20
N ASP A 33 8.90 14.50 -2.97
CA ASP A 33 9.54 15.78 -2.74
C ASP A 33 8.65 17.00 -3.05
N SER A 34 7.35 16.81 -3.21
CA SER A 34 6.44 17.94 -3.45
C SER A 34 6.31 18.81 -2.20
N PRO A 35 6.20 20.15 -2.39
CA PRO A 35 6.22 21.11 -1.28
C PRO A 35 5.10 20.91 -0.23
N GLU A 36 3.99 20.27 -0.64
CA GLU A 36 2.85 20.03 0.24
C GLU A 36 3.00 18.78 1.08
N CYS A 37 3.95 17.89 0.74
CA CYS A 37 4.14 16.65 1.48
C CYS A 37 5.02 16.87 2.71
N PRO A 38 4.62 16.30 3.86
CA PRO A 38 5.37 16.50 5.10
C PRO A 38 6.68 15.71 5.13
N VAL A 39 6.82 14.69 4.31
CA VAL A 39 8.02 13.84 4.22
C VAL A 39 8.28 13.43 2.77
N ASN A 40 9.54 13.11 2.48
CA ASN A 40 9.98 12.55 1.21
C ASN A 40 10.46 11.12 1.45
N ASN A 41 9.72 10.14 0.95
CA ASN A 41 10.05 8.72 1.01
C ASN A 41 10.05 8.13 -0.40
N GLU A 42 11.06 7.35 -0.70
CA GLU A 42 11.03 6.39 -1.81
C GLU A 42 10.29 5.14 -1.37
N GLU A 43 9.52 4.54 -2.26
CA GLU A 43 8.70 3.38 -1.93
C GLU A 43 8.75 2.32 -3.01
N ILE A 44 8.77 1.06 -2.57
CA ILE A 44 8.53 -0.10 -3.42
C ILE A 44 7.41 -0.96 -2.84
N TYR A 45 6.69 -1.63 -3.74
CA TYR A 45 5.69 -2.66 -3.44
C TYR A 45 6.20 -3.98 -3.96
N TYR A 46 6.25 -5.01 -3.10
CA TYR A 46 6.44 -6.40 -3.52
C TYR A 46 5.12 -7.13 -3.38
N PHE A 47 4.61 -7.70 -4.46
CA PHE A 47 3.27 -8.29 -4.52
C PHE A 47 3.27 -9.81 -4.49
N ARG A 48 2.26 -10.37 -3.87
CA ARG A 48 1.91 -11.79 -3.95
C ARG A 48 0.40 -11.90 -4.23
N ILE A 49 0.04 -12.79 -5.15
CA ILE A 49 -1.36 -13.02 -5.54
C ILE A 49 -1.74 -14.44 -5.11
N GLY A 50 -2.77 -14.53 -4.27
CA GLY A 50 -3.27 -15.81 -3.76
C GLY A 50 -4.50 -16.31 -4.51
N VAL A 51 -4.96 -17.49 -4.12
CA VAL A 51 -6.25 -18.07 -4.53
C VAL A 51 -7.18 -18.11 -3.32
N ALA A 52 -8.36 -17.51 -3.44
CA ALA A 52 -9.29 -17.42 -2.33
C ALA A 52 -9.66 -18.80 -1.76
N GLY A 53 -9.62 -18.93 -0.44
CA GLY A 53 -9.93 -20.18 0.27
C GLY A 53 -8.80 -21.22 0.26
N THR A 54 -7.62 -20.88 -0.24
CA THR A 54 -6.43 -21.75 -0.22
C THR A 54 -5.25 -21.02 0.39
N SER A 55 -4.12 -21.72 0.56
CA SER A 55 -2.81 -21.16 0.90
C SER A 55 -1.88 -21.05 -0.32
N GLU A 56 -2.42 -21.23 -1.52
CA GLU A 56 -1.64 -21.25 -2.75
C GLU A 56 -1.52 -19.86 -3.38
N TYR A 57 -0.40 -19.60 -4.05
CA TYR A 57 -0.23 -18.46 -4.93
C TYR A 57 -0.66 -18.81 -6.35
N SER A 58 -1.14 -17.80 -7.08
CA SER A 58 -1.68 -17.99 -8.42
C SER A 58 -0.74 -17.37 -9.47
N ALA A 59 -0.35 -18.16 -10.45
CA ALA A 59 0.35 -17.67 -11.64
C ALA A 59 -0.58 -16.90 -12.60
N ASP A 60 -1.89 -17.20 -12.55
CA ASP A 60 -2.91 -16.58 -13.43
C ASP A 60 -3.67 -15.45 -12.76
N GLY A 61 -3.58 -15.35 -11.42
CA GLY A 61 -4.21 -14.29 -10.64
C GLY A 61 -3.56 -12.94 -10.89
N PHE A 62 -4.34 -11.88 -10.71
CA PHE A 62 -3.84 -10.54 -10.93
C PHE A 62 -4.49 -9.51 -9.99
N GLY A 63 -3.84 -8.39 -9.89
CA GLY A 63 -4.35 -7.15 -9.33
C GLY A 63 -4.06 -5.98 -10.24
N MET A 64 -4.36 -4.78 -9.79
CA MET A 64 -4.03 -3.55 -10.49
C MET A 64 -3.44 -2.53 -9.53
N HIS A 65 -2.52 -1.71 -10.04
CA HIS A 65 -1.95 -0.59 -9.30
C HIS A 65 -1.92 0.65 -10.18
N ARG A 66 -2.23 1.81 -9.59
CA ARG A 66 -2.20 3.10 -10.27
C ARG A 66 -1.19 4.04 -9.63
N THR A 67 -0.44 4.78 -10.48
CA THR A 67 0.38 5.93 -10.09
C THR A 67 0.19 7.06 -11.09
N TYR A 68 0.00 8.29 -10.60
CA TYR A 68 -0.21 9.46 -11.47
C TYR A 68 0.30 10.75 -10.81
N THR A 69 0.56 11.74 -11.64
CA THR A 69 0.94 13.09 -11.18
C THR A 69 -0.16 14.10 -11.53
N PRO A 70 -0.30 15.18 -10.75
CA PRO A 70 -1.29 16.23 -11.05
C PRO A 70 -1.11 16.89 -12.42
N ASP A 71 0.11 16.96 -12.91
CA ASP A 71 0.45 17.52 -14.23
C ASP A 71 0.26 16.53 -15.40
N GLY A 72 -0.11 15.28 -15.09
CA GLY A 72 -0.31 14.23 -16.09
C GLY A 72 0.98 13.71 -16.73
N SER A 73 2.16 14.07 -16.24
CA SER A 73 3.43 13.57 -16.78
C SER A 73 3.65 12.08 -16.47
N ILE A 74 2.98 11.57 -15.44
CA ILE A 74 2.85 10.15 -15.11
C ILE A 74 1.36 9.85 -14.97
N ASP A 75 0.86 8.85 -15.69
CA ASP A 75 -0.45 8.22 -15.48
C ASP A 75 -0.34 6.76 -15.89
N VAL A 76 0.05 5.94 -14.93
CA VAL A 76 0.37 4.53 -15.12
C VAL A 76 -0.67 3.68 -14.41
N ASN A 77 -1.30 2.79 -15.17
CA ASN A 77 -2.17 1.75 -14.64
C ASN A 77 -1.57 0.41 -15.09
N VAL A 78 -1.12 -0.38 -14.14
CA VAL A 78 -0.47 -1.67 -14.44
C VAL A 78 -1.26 -2.83 -13.89
N VAL A 79 -1.22 -3.95 -14.61
CA VAL A 79 -1.62 -5.24 -14.09
C VAL A 79 -0.47 -5.78 -13.26
N ILE A 80 -0.78 -6.27 -12.07
CA ILE A 80 0.17 -6.83 -11.11
C ILE A 80 -0.04 -8.34 -11.04
N HIS A 81 1.03 -9.11 -11.15
CA HIS A 81 1.05 -10.57 -10.99
C HIS A 81 1.83 -11.00 -9.75
N ASP A 82 1.74 -12.29 -9.43
CA ASP A 82 2.47 -12.86 -8.29
C ASP A 82 3.98 -12.71 -8.45
N GLY A 83 4.64 -12.15 -7.45
CA GLY A 83 6.08 -11.89 -7.44
C GLY A 83 6.53 -10.57 -8.04
N ASP A 84 5.60 -9.74 -8.55
CA ASP A 84 5.96 -8.43 -9.12
C ASP A 84 6.47 -7.46 -8.06
N VAL A 85 7.37 -6.58 -8.50
CA VAL A 85 7.83 -5.42 -7.75
C VAL A 85 7.46 -4.15 -8.52
N PHE A 86 6.81 -3.22 -7.85
CA PHE A 86 6.54 -1.89 -8.40
C PHE A 86 7.31 -0.83 -7.60
N CYS A 87 8.12 -0.04 -8.30
CA CYS A 87 8.80 1.11 -7.71
C CYS A 87 7.96 2.35 -7.95
N VAL A 88 7.55 3.03 -6.89
CA VAL A 88 6.81 4.29 -6.98
C VAL A 88 7.78 5.40 -7.37
N PRO A 89 7.65 5.98 -8.58
CA PRO A 89 8.63 6.98 -9.04
C PRO A 89 8.44 8.33 -8.34
N ARG A 90 7.23 8.82 -8.34
CA ARG A 90 6.72 10.05 -7.71
C ARG A 90 5.23 10.18 -7.96
N GLY A 91 4.59 11.12 -7.29
CA GLY A 91 3.17 11.44 -7.46
C GLY A 91 2.27 10.59 -6.61
N TYR A 92 0.98 10.74 -6.83
CA TYR A 92 -0.03 9.96 -6.14
C TYR A 92 -0.01 8.51 -6.60
N HIS A 93 -0.05 7.59 -5.66
CA HIS A 93 -0.15 6.16 -5.89
C HIS A 93 -1.31 5.55 -5.11
N GLY A 94 -1.80 4.40 -5.62
CA GLY A 94 -3.07 3.80 -5.25
C GLY A 94 -4.21 4.24 -6.19
N PRO A 95 -5.28 3.47 -6.23
CA PRO A 95 -5.50 2.25 -5.45
C PRO A 95 -4.62 1.07 -5.88
N CYS A 96 -4.50 0.09 -4.96
CA CYS A 96 -4.23 -1.30 -5.28
C CYS A 96 -5.56 -2.04 -5.29
N ILE A 97 -5.83 -2.80 -6.35
CA ILE A 97 -7.11 -3.50 -6.56
C ILE A 97 -6.83 -4.98 -6.74
N ALA A 98 -7.44 -5.81 -5.90
CA ALA A 98 -7.36 -7.26 -6.03
C ALA A 98 -8.49 -7.78 -6.91
N ALA A 99 -8.20 -8.59 -7.93
CA ALA A 99 -9.24 -9.20 -8.76
C ALA A 99 -10.14 -10.14 -7.93
N PRO A 100 -11.44 -10.26 -8.26
CA PRO A 100 -12.33 -11.20 -7.59
C PRO A 100 -11.77 -12.63 -7.60
N GLY A 101 -11.74 -13.29 -6.44
CA GLY A 101 -11.17 -14.63 -6.29
C GLY A 101 -9.66 -14.67 -6.03
N TYR A 102 -8.95 -13.55 -6.18
CA TYR A 102 -7.50 -13.46 -6.04
C TYR A 102 -7.11 -12.42 -4.97
N PRO A 103 -7.06 -12.78 -3.68
CA PRO A 103 -6.56 -11.87 -2.67
C PRO A 103 -5.11 -11.48 -2.97
N MET A 104 -4.78 -10.22 -2.73
CA MET A 104 -3.47 -9.66 -2.99
C MET A 104 -2.80 -9.27 -1.68
N TYR A 105 -1.62 -9.78 -1.46
CA TYR A 105 -0.69 -9.28 -0.44
C TYR A 105 0.31 -8.36 -1.08
N TYR A 106 0.73 -7.34 -0.35
CA TYR A 106 1.95 -6.62 -0.68
C TYR A 106 2.72 -6.18 0.55
N LEU A 107 4.03 -6.18 0.40
CA LEU A 107 4.98 -5.58 1.33
C LEU A 107 5.37 -4.20 0.81
N ASN A 108 5.03 -3.17 1.55
CA ASN A 108 5.55 -1.83 1.35
C ASN A 108 6.91 -1.70 2.03
N VAL A 109 7.87 -1.18 1.30
CA VAL A 109 9.19 -0.84 1.82
C VAL A 109 9.46 0.61 1.48
N LEU A 110 9.65 1.44 2.51
CA LEU A 110 9.89 2.86 2.35
C LEU A 110 11.19 3.26 3.04
N ALA A 111 11.89 4.20 2.44
CA ALA A 111 13.02 4.88 3.05
C ALA A 111 13.14 6.29 2.47
N GLY A 112 13.31 7.27 3.31
CA GLY A 112 13.47 8.65 2.86
C GLY A 112 14.93 9.09 2.75
N PRO A 113 15.27 9.96 1.78
CA PRO A 113 16.58 10.59 1.72
C PRO A 113 16.77 11.66 2.80
N GLY A 114 15.68 12.13 3.42
CA GLY A 114 15.68 13.29 4.33
C GLY A 114 16.09 13.01 5.77
N GLY A 115 16.41 11.78 6.14
CA GLY A 115 16.83 11.42 7.51
C GLY A 115 15.69 11.38 8.55
N GLU A 116 14.47 11.69 8.19
CA GLU A 116 13.30 11.56 9.05
C GLU A 116 12.57 10.24 8.75
N ARG A 117 12.43 9.41 9.77
CA ARG A 117 11.66 8.17 9.67
C ARG A 117 10.19 8.44 9.99
N SER A 118 9.37 8.64 8.97
CA SER A 118 7.95 8.98 9.11
C SER A 118 7.11 8.36 8.00
N MET A 119 5.91 7.88 8.35
CA MET A 119 4.88 7.40 7.42
C MET A 119 3.89 8.50 7.04
N ALA A 120 4.19 9.76 7.29
CA ALA A 120 3.32 10.86 6.88
C ALA A 120 3.18 10.90 5.35
N PHE A 121 2.04 11.36 4.89
CA PHE A 121 1.68 11.42 3.46
C PHE A 121 0.69 12.56 3.20
N CYS A 122 0.49 12.88 1.93
CA CYS A 122 -0.55 13.78 1.44
C CYS A 122 -1.53 13.02 0.56
N ASP A 123 -2.81 13.01 0.91
CA ASP A 123 -3.84 12.48 0.01
C ASP A 123 -4.05 13.39 -1.19
N ASP A 124 -4.49 12.80 -2.31
CA ASP A 124 -5.08 13.57 -3.40
C ASP A 124 -6.31 14.32 -2.86
N PRO A 125 -6.32 15.66 -2.89
CA PRO A 125 -7.41 16.45 -2.33
C PRO A 125 -8.77 16.17 -2.97
N THR A 126 -8.79 15.67 -4.21
CA THR A 126 -10.02 15.27 -4.92
C THR A 126 -10.70 14.07 -4.23
N HIS A 127 -9.92 13.19 -3.59
CA HIS A 127 -10.39 11.94 -3.03
C HIS A 127 -10.29 11.87 -1.50
N HIS A 128 -9.69 12.86 -0.86
CA HIS A 128 -9.47 12.88 0.60
C HIS A 128 -10.76 12.69 1.42
N TRP A 129 -11.88 13.20 0.95
CA TRP A 129 -13.19 13.09 1.62
C TRP A 129 -13.61 11.65 1.95
N VAL A 130 -13.07 10.66 1.24
CA VAL A 130 -13.38 9.24 1.48
C VAL A 130 -12.97 8.82 2.89
N ARG A 131 -11.91 9.41 3.47
CA ARG A 131 -11.50 9.11 4.86
C ARG A 131 -12.57 9.46 5.87
N GLU A 132 -13.37 10.47 5.60
CA GLU A 132 -14.48 10.86 6.48
C GLU A 132 -15.57 9.79 6.53
N THR A 133 -15.75 9.02 5.47
CA THR A 133 -16.73 7.92 5.43
C THR A 133 -16.37 6.77 6.37
N TRP A 134 -15.12 6.68 6.80
CA TRP A 134 -14.63 5.65 7.73
C TRP A 134 -14.76 6.05 9.20
N ALA A 135 -15.14 7.30 9.47
CA ALA A 135 -15.34 7.77 10.84
C ALA A 135 -16.40 6.89 11.54
N GLY A 136 -16.01 6.27 12.65
CA GLY A 136 -16.88 5.38 13.41
C GLY A 136 -16.94 3.93 12.91
N MET A 137 -16.25 3.57 11.84
CA MET A 137 -16.10 2.16 11.44
C MET A 137 -15.12 1.45 12.37
N ALA A 138 -15.50 0.26 12.83
CA ALA A 138 -14.58 -0.57 13.60
C ALA A 138 -13.50 -1.17 12.69
N PRO A 139 -12.25 -1.27 13.17
CA PRO A 139 -11.23 -2.04 12.47
C PRO A 139 -11.66 -3.50 12.24
N ASP A 140 -11.15 -4.11 11.18
CA ASP A 140 -11.36 -5.54 10.95
C ASP A 140 -10.84 -6.33 12.16
N PRO A 141 -11.67 -7.21 12.77
CA PRO A 141 -11.28 -7.96 13.97
C PRO A 141 -10.09 -8.90 13.75
N ARG A 142 -9.70 -9.16 12.51
CA ARG A 142 -8.50 -9.92 12.16
C ARG A 142 -7.21 -9.08 12.23
N CYS A 143 -7.30 -7.78 12.40
CA CYS A 143 -6.14 -6.90 12.47
C CYS A 143 -5.83 -6.48 13.92
N PRO A 144 -4.54 -6.44 14.31
CA PRO A 144 -3.39 -6.93 13.54
C PRO A 144 -3.39 -8.45 13.41
N MET A 145 -2.93 -8.98 12.30
CA MET A 145 -2.93 -10.42 12.03
C MET A 145 -1.89 -11.19 12.84
N THR A 146 -0.92 -10.50 13.40
CA THR A 146 0.13 -11.09 14.24
C THR A 146 0.28 -10.30 15.54
N THR A 147 0.69 -10.98 16.61
CA THR A 147 1.12 -10.34 17.86
C THR A 147 2.55 -9.83 17.74
N LYS A 148 3.01 -9.04 18.74
CA LYS A 148 4.42 -8.61 18.84
C LYS A 148 5.42 -9.77 18.83
N ASP A 149 4.99 -10.96 19.25
CA ASP A 149 5.82 -12.17 19.26
C ASP A 149 5.79 -12.93 17.91
N GLY A 150 5.17 -12.37 16.87
CA GLY A 150 5.04 -12.99 15.55
C GLY A 150 4.06 -14.16 15.50
N ARG A 151 3.21 -14.32 16.51
CA ARG A 151 2.20 -15.38 16.54
C ARG A 151 0.94 -14.91 15.84
N THR A 152 0.31 -15.80 15.08
CA THR A 152 -1.03 -15.57 14.54
C THR A 152 -2.06 -15.57 15.69
N GLN A 153 -3.02 -14.67 15.61
CA GLN A 153 -4.16 -14.63 16.52
C GLN A 153 -5.19 -15.68 16.12
#